data_78beb5f816d321db0656aa3a59d529fa
#
_entry.id   78beb5f816d321db0656aa3a59d529fa
#
_cell.length_a   1.000
_cell.length_b   1.000
_cell.length_c   1.000
_cell.angle_alpha   90.00
_cell.angle_beta   90.00
_cell.angle_gamma   90.00
#
_symmetry.space_group_name_H-M   'P 1'
#
loop_
_entity.id
_entity.type
_entity.pdbx_description
1 polymer ?
#
loop_
_entity_poly.entity_id
_entity_poly.type
_entity_poly.pdbx_seq_one_letter_code
_entity_poly.pdbx_strand_id
1 'polypeptide(L)'
;MASGELVRTALYDEHVALEANIVDFHGFELPIWYSNIKEEHLATRSGAGMFDVSHMGTFRFTGPRVKEWLESVATQKVTSISDGRCAYTHFLDGDGYIIDDMIFAVVSEQEILGVPNASMISVMWDWLNDKLPVDNSVIIEDLSPKMSIIALQGPKSEKLLTSVLGKENHVGRFRWQQIMINPLGVSGWIQGTGYTGESGYELSLIHI
;
A
#
# COMPACT_ATOMS: atom_id res chain seq x y z
N MET A 1 -13.97 25.82 -2.46
CA MET A 1 -13.24 24.74 -1.78
C MET A 1 -13.76 24.69 -0.36
N ALA A 2 -14.55 23.69 -0.01
CA ALA A 2 -15.01 23.49 1.36
C ALA A 2 -13.77 23.12 2.18
N SER A 3 -13.53 23.82 3.29
CA SER A 3 -12.55 23.45 4.30
C SER A 3 -13.06 22.18 5.00
N GLY A 4 -12.85 21.04 4.37
CA GLY A 4 -13.04 19.75 5.01
C GLY A 4 -12.01 19.60 6.13
N GLU A 5 -12.41 19.00 7.24
CA GLU A 5 -11.49 18.61 8.31
C GLU A 5 -10.47 17.63 7.72
N LEU A 6 -9.16 17.86 7.98
CA LEU A 6 -8.11 16.95 7.49
C LEU A 6 -8.20 15.60 8.18
N VAL A 7 -7.90 14.55 7.45
CA VAL A 7 -7.95 13.17 7.96
C VAL A 7 -6.66 12.88 8.72
N ARG A 8 -6.78 12.19 9.86
CA ARG A 8 -5.65 11.72 10.68
C ARG A 8 -5.46 10.22 10.52
N THR A 9 -4.21 9.81 10.40
CA THR A 9 -3.86 8.38 10.45
C THR A 9 -3.90 7.88 11.89
N ALA A 10 -3.88 6.56 12.07
CA ALA A 10 -3.81 5.97 13.41
C ALA A 10 -2.51 6.32 14.17
N LEU A 11 -1.47 6.78 13.47
CA LEU A 11 -0.18 7.16 14.06
C LEU A 11 -0.05 8.67 14.33
N TYR A 12 -1.12 9.44 14.15
CA TYR A 12 -1.08 10.90 14.30
C TYR A 12 -0.53 11.35 15.66
N ASP A 13 -1.01 10.76 16.75
CA ASP A 13 -0.56 11.13 18.10
C ASP A 13 0.93 10.79 18.33
N GLU A 14 1.42 9.71 17.72
CA GLU A 14 2.84 9.36 17.73
C GLU A 14 3.69 10.39 16.96
N HIS A 15 3.18 10.88 15.82
CA HIS A 15 3.85 11.95 15.06
C HIS A 15 3.96 13.23 15.88
N VAL A 16 2.87 13.60 16.59
CA VAL A 16 2.86 14.77 17.49
C VAL A 16 3.84 14.57 18.66
N ALA A 17 3.83 13.39 19.29
CA ALA A 17 4.73 13.08 20.40
C ALA A 17 6.21 13.09 20.00
N LEU A 18 6.51 12.81 18.74
CA LEU A 18 7.86 12.88 18.16
C LEU A 18 8.20 14.28 17.60
N GLU A 19 7.39 15.29 17.89
CA GLU A 19 7.59 16.68 17.43
C GLU A 19 7.74 16.81 15.90
N ALA A 20 7.00 15.97 15.15
CA ALA A 20 7.02 15.97 13.70
C ALA A 20 6.51 17.29 13.11
N ASN A 21 7.08 17.71 11.99
CA ASN A 21 6.54 18.80 11.20
C ASN A 21 5.38 18.29 10.34
N ILE A 22 4.15 18.44 10.86
CA ILE A 22 2.92 17.94 10.23
C ILE A 22 2.39 18.99 9.26
N VAL A 23 1.98 18.54 8.08
CA VAL A 23 1.40 19.36 7.02
C VAL A 23 0.13 18.72 6.45
N ASP A 24 -0.66 19.50 5.71
CA ASP A 24 -1.68 18.96 4.81
C ASP A 24 -1.01 18.26 3.62
N PHE A 25 -1.11 16.94 3.61
CA PHE A 25 -0.63 16.10 2.52
C PHE A 25 -1.81 15.38 1.87
N HIS A 26 -2.33 15.95 0.79
CA HIS A 26 -3.50 15.44 0.06
C HIS A 26 -4.74 15.19 0.94
N GLY A 27 -5.03 16.11 1.86
CA GLY A 27 -6.17 16.02 2.78
C GLY A 27 -5.91 15.23 4.06
N PHE A 28 -4.66 14.78 4.29
CA PHE A 28 -4.23 14.12 5.51
C PHE A 28 -3.25 14.99 6.30
N GLU A 29 -3.35 14.97 7.64
CA GLU A 29 -2.34 15.52 8.55
C GLU A 29 -1.19 14.51 8.67
N LEU A 30 -0.09 14.73 7.92
CA LEU A 30 1.05 13.80 7.88
C LEU A 30 2.39 14.50 8.15
N PRO A 31 3.37 13.79 8.75
CA PRO A 31 4.70 14.31 8.98
C PRO A 31 5.49 14.39 7.66
N ILE A 32 6.08 15.56 7.39
CA ILE A 32 6.98 15.73 6.26
C ILE A 32 8.46 15.54 6.64
N TRP A 33 8.81 15.79 7.90
CA TRP A 33 10.07 15.42 8.56
C TRP A 33 9.91 15.50 10.09
N TYR A 34 10.90 14.92 10.83
CA TYR A 34 11.00 15.01 12.29
C TYR A 34 12.20 15.88 12.72
N SER A 35 13.40 15.64 12.16
CA SER A 35 14.59 16.45 12.42
C SER A 35 14.89 17.39 11.26
N ASN A 36 15.26 16.84 10.11
CA ASN A 36 15.36 17.52 8.83
C ASN A 36 15.42 16.53 7.65
N ILE A 37 14.95 16.99 6.50
CA ILE A 37 14.81 16.17 5.29
C ILE A 37 16.13 15.49 4.87
N LYS A 38 17.25 16.21 4.93
CA LYS A 38 18.55 15.69 4.47
C LYS A 38 19.07 14.56 5.36
N GLU A 39 18.99 14.73 6.68
CA GLU A 39 19.46 13.72 7.63
C GLU A 39 18.60 12.46 7.55
N GLU A 40 17.27 12.60 7.49
CA GLU A 40 16.34 11.48 7.38
C GLU A 40 16.51 10.74 6.05
N HIS A 41 16.72 11.48 4.96
CA HIS A 41 17.06 10.88 3.67
C HIS A 41 18.36 10.05 3.75
N LEU A 42 19.42 10.61 4.32
CA LEU A 42 20.70 9.91 4.48
C LEU A 42 20.60 8.72 5.45
N ALA A 43 19.79 8.83 6.50
CA ALA A 43 19.52 7.72 7.43
C ALA A 43 18.85 6.54 6.71
N THR A 44 17.88 6.83 5.84
CA THR A 44 17.23 5.81 5.00
C THR A 44 18.23 5.15 4.05
N ARG A 45 19.11 5.92 3.40
CA ARG A 45 20.13 5.40 2.46
C ARG A 45 21.22 4.56 3.11
N SER A 46 21.63 4.88 4.35
CA SER A 46 22.73 4.21 5.05
C SER A 46 22.28 3.21 6.13
N GLY A 47 21.02 3.29 6.51
CA GLY A 47 20.43 2.53 7.60
C GLY A 47 19.06 1.99 7.27
N ALA A 48 18.05 2.56 7.92
CA ALA A 48 16.64 2.34 7.62
C ALA A 48 15.82 3.57 8.02
N GLY A 49 14.73 3.80 7.28
CA GLY A 49 13.67 4.76 7.60
C GLY A 49 12.34 4.05 7.72
N MET A 50 11.48 4.55 8.60
CA MET A 50 10.10 4.10 8.74
C MET A 50 9.17 5.26 8.37
N PHE A 51 8.16 4.99 7.54
CA PHE A 51 7.26 5.98 6.99
C PHE A 51 5.82 5.56 7.22
N ASP A 52 5.00 6.47 7.77
CA ASP A 52 3.55 6.32 7.73
C ASP A 52 3.06 6.67 6.33
N VAL A 53 2.57 5.66 5.62
CA VAL A 53 1.97 5.80 4.29
C VAL A 53 0.49 5.37 4.30
N SER A 54 -0.17 5.48 5.46
CA SER A 54 -1.55 5.08 5.67
C SER A 54 -2.57 5.93 4.89
N HIS A 55 -2.12 7.04 4.28
CA HIS A 55 -2.92 7.84 3.34
C HIS A 55 -3.13 7.13 1.99
N MET A 56 -2.31 6.14 1.67
CA MET A 56 -2.51 5.29 0.49
C MET A 56 -3.76 4.43 0.66
N GLY A 57 -4.46 4.19 -0.46
CA GLY A 57 -5.63 3.33 -0.44
C GLY A 57 -5.30 1.86 -0.35
N THR A 58 -6.32 1.07 -0.05
CA THR A 58 -6.26 -0.39 -0.12
C THR A 58 -7.55 -0.91 -0.72
N PHE A 59 -7.48 -1.47 -1.92
CA PHE A 59 -8.60 -2.13 -2.58
C PHE A 59 -8.43 -3.64 -2.54
N ARG A 60 -9.52 -4.35 -2.31
CA ARG A 60 -9.60 -5.80 -2.40
C ARG A 60 -10.48 -6.17 -3.57
N PHE A 61 -9.92 -6.93 -4.48
CA PHE A 61 -10.61 -7.45 -5.66
C PHE A 61 -10.83 -8.94 -5.47
N THR A 62 -12.08 -9.41 -5.58
CA THR A 62 -12.40 -10.83 -5.39
C THR A 62 -13.33 -11.33 -6.48
N GLY A 63 -13.25 -12.63 -6.76
CA GLY A 63 -14.16 -13.31 -7.66
C GLY A 63 -13.48 -14.28 -8.62
N PRO A 64 -14.27 -15.19 -9.24
CA PRO A 64 -13.72 -16.25 -10.07
C PRO A 64 -13.04 -15.76 -11.36
N ARG A 65 -13.25 -14.49 -11.74
CA ARG A 65 -12.67 -13.88 -12.96
C ARG A 65 -11.83 -12.65 -12.66
N VAL A 66 -11.34 -12.51 -11.43
CA VAL A 66 -10.64 -11.30 -10.99
C VAL A 66 -9.33 -11.06 -11.76
N LYS A 67 -8.56 -12.12 -12.07
CA LYS A 67 -7.31 -11.99 -12.83
C LYS A 67 -7.55 -11.55 -14.28
N GLU A 68 -8.49 -12.19 -14.97
CA GLU A 68 -8.84 -11.85 -16.35
C GLU A 68 -9.44 -10.44 -16.46
N TRP A 69 -10.29 -10.09 -15.51
CA TRP A 69 -10.86 -8.76 -15.47
C TRP A 69 -9.78 -7.69 -15.23
N LEU A 70 -8.93 -7.86 -14.22
CA LEU A 70 -7.87 -6.89 -13.93
C LEU A 70 -6.89 -6.78 -15.12
N GLU A 71 -6.57 -7.89 -15.80
CA GLU A 71 -5.76 -7.88 -17.02
C GLU A 71 -6.42 -7.09 -18.16
N SER A 72 -7.75 -7.07 -18.22
CA SER A 72 -8.48 -6.32 -19.27
C SER A 72 -8.48 -4.81 -19.08
N VAL A 73 -8.23 -4.33 -17.86
CA VAL A 73 -8.24 -2.90 -17.50
C VAL A 73 -6.87 -2.34 -17.10
N ALA A 74 -5.89 -3.19 -16.87
CA ALA A 74 -4.53 -2.84 -16.47
C ALA A 74 -3.52 -3.18 -17.56
N THR A 75 -2.30 -2.63 -17.48
CA THR A 75 -1.23 -2.88 -18.46
C THR A 75 -0.45 -4.17 -18.20
N GLN A 76 -0.65 -4.81 -17.04
CA GLN A 76 0.02 -6.05 -16.66
C GLN A 76 -0.73 -7.29 -17.15
N LYS A 77 0.02 -8.33 -17.50
CA LYS A 77 -0.52 -9.66 -17.79
C LYS A 77 -0.80 -10.42 -16.49
N VAL A 78 -1.90 -10.06 -15.82
CA VAL A 78 -2.24 -10.51 -14.46
C VAL A 78 -2.43 -12.01 -14.36
N THR A 79 -3.02 -12.63 -15.40
CA THR A 79 -3.27 -14.09 -15.45
C THR A 79 -1.99 -14.93 -15.39
N SER A 80 -0.84 -14.34 -15.74
CA SER A 80 0.47 -15.01 -15.66
C SER A 80 1.18 -14.85 -14.33
N ILE A 81 0.63 -14.04 -13.38
CA ILE A 81 1.26 -13.77 -12.09
C ILE A 81 0.83 -14.82 -11.09
N SER A 82 1.82 -15.49 -10.48
CA SER A 82 1.58 -16.51 -9.47
C SER A 82 1.16 -15.91 -8.14
N ASP A 83 0.45 -16.68 -7.34
CA ASP A 83 0.11 -16.36 -5.95
C ASP A 83 1.35 -16.00 -5.14
N GLY A 84 1.22 -15.06 -4.19
CA GLY A 84 2.32 -14.55 -3.38
C GLY A 84 3.26 -13.59 -4.10
N ARG A 85 2.90 -13.12 -5.30
CA ARG A 85 3.67 -12.12 -6.07
C ARG A 85 2.98 -10.78 -6.09
N CYS A 86 3.79 -9.72 -6.07
CA CYS A 86 3.34 -8.36 -6.37
C CYS A 86 3.74 -7.97 -7.78
N ALA A 87 2.99 -7.05 -8.37
CA ALA A 87 3.34 -6.43 -9.63
C ALA A 87 2.88 -4.99 -9.66
N TYR A 88 3.61 -4.16 -10.40
CA TYR A 88 3.29 -2.78 -10.66
C TYR A 88 2.55 -2.68 -11.99
N THR A 89 1.50 -1.90 -12.04
CA THR A 89 0.66 -1.72 -13.22
C THR A 89 0.27 -0.27 -13.43
N HIS A 90 -0.15 0.07 -14.66
CA HIS A 90 -0.77 1.34 -14.99
C HIS A 90 -2.20 1.09 -15.45
N PHE A 91 -3.05 2.08 -15.23
CA PHE A 91 -4.39 2.15 -15.78
C PHE A 91 -4.43 3.28 -16.80
N LEU A 92 -5.00 3.02 -17.96
CA LEU A 92 -5.00 3.97 -19.09
C LEU A 92 -6.42 4.37 -19.45
N ASP A 93 -6.57 5.61 -19.89
CA ASP A 93 -7.82 6.07 -20.51
C ASP A 93 -7.98 5.55 -21.95
N GLY A 94 -9.07 5.97 -22.61
CA GLY A 94 -9.38 5.54 -23.98
C GLY A 94 -8.39 6.05 -25.04
N ASP A 95 -7.60 7.07 -24.73
CA ASP A 95 -6.60 7.69 -25.60
C ASP A 95 -5.18 7.15 -25.29
N GLY A 96 -5.03 6.32 -24.25
CA GLY A 96 -3.77 5.70 -23.85
C GLY A 96 -2.95 6.53 -22.87
N TYR A 97 -3.52 7.60 -22.28
CA TYR A 97 -2.86 8.34 -21.22
C TYR A 97 -3.02 7.62 -19.87
N ILE A 98 -2.00 7.74 -19.02
CA ILE A 98 -2.02 7.16 -17.68
C ILE A 98 -3.04 7.93 -16.82
N ILE A 99 -4.03 7.21 -16.28
CA ILE A 99 -4.96 7.70 -15.26
C ILE A 99 -4.26 7.64 -13.91
N ASP A 100 -3.73 6.46 -13.57
CA ASP A 100 -3.00 6.21 -12.32
C ASP A 100 -2.13 4.96 -12.48
N ASP A 101 -1.26 4.74 -11.49
CA ASP A 101 -0.49 3.52 -11.32
C ASP A 101 -0.82 2.85 -9.99
N MET A 102 -0.63 1.56 -9.92
CA MET A 102 -0.91 0.80 -8.71
C MET A 102 0.04 -0.37 -8.57
N ILE A 103 0.45 -0.64 -7.33
CA ILE A 103 1.02 -1.94 -7.02
C ILE A 103 -0.10 -2.86 -6.55
N PHE A 104 -0.08 -4.10 -7.01
CA PHE A 104 -1.02 -5.11 -6.53
C PHE A 104 -0.29 -6.38 -6.11
N ALA A 105 -0.91 -7.13 -5.20
CA ALA A 105 -0.47 -8.42 -4.70
C ALA A 105 -1.49 -9.50 -5.08
N VAL A 106 -1.06 -10.53 -5.78
CA VAL A 106 -1.89 -11.70 -6.09
C VAL A 106 -1.91 -12.61 -4.87
N VAL A 107 -3.04 -12.62 -4.17
CA VAL A 107 -3.27 -13.46 -2.99
C VAL A 107 -3.57 -14.89 -3.40
N SER A 108 -4.47 -15.03 -4.37
CA SER A 108 -4.89 -16.31 -4.95
C SER A 108 -5.46 -16.10 -6.35
N GLU A 109 -5.89 -17.19 -6.99
CA GLU A 109 -6.60 -17.12 -8.28
C GLU A 109 -7.88 -16.27 -8.22
N GLN A 110 -8.46 -16.07 -7.04
CA GLN A 110 -9.73 -15.37 -6.83
C GLN A 110 -9.61 -14.14 -5.95
N GLU A 111 -8.41 -13.71 -5.60
CA GLU A 111 -8.19 -12.55 -4.71
C GLU A 111 -6.92 -11.79 -5.06
N ILE A 112 -7.05 -10.48 -5.22
CA ILE A 112 -5.96 -9.54 -5.45
C ILE A 112 -6.15 -8.34 -4.51
N LEU A 113 -5.06 -7.85 -3.93
CA LEU A 113 -5.02 -6.60 -3.18
C LEU A 113 -4.30 -5.55 -4.02
N GLY A 114 -4.81 -4.33 -4.03
CA GLY A 114 -4.21 -3.20 -4.74
C GLY A 114 -4.06 -1.98 -3.84
N VAL A 115 -3.00 -1.21 -4.07
CA VAL A 115 -2.69 0.00 -3.30
C VAL A 115 -2.71 1.20 -4.24
N PRO A 116 -3.86 1.87 -4.41
CA PRO A 116 -3.96 3.09 -5.21
C PRO A 116 -3.30 4.28 -4.52
N ASN A 117 -2.85 5.25 -5.32
CA ASN A 117 -2.29 6.50 -4.81
C ASN A 117 -3.34 7.32 -4.05
N ALA A 118 -2.93 7.99 -2.97
CA ALA A 118 -3.81 8.73 -2.05
C ALA A 118 -4.76 9.71 -2.76
N SER A 119 -4.23 10.55 -3.65
CA SER A 119 -5.02 11.54 -4.40
C SER A 119 -5.95 10.93 -5.45
N MET A 120 -5.77 9.64 -5.77
CA MET A 120 -6.50 8.94 -6.83
C MET A 120 -7.48 7.89 -6.32
N ILE A 121 -7.62 7.71 -4.99
CA ILE A 121 -8.48 6.67 -4.41
C ILE A 121 -9.92 6.78 -4.96
N SER A 122 -10.55 7.96 -4.89
CA SER A 122 -11.92 8.15 -5.37
C SER A 122 -12.02 8.01 -6.89
N VAL A 123 -11.07 8.56 -7.63
CA VAL A 123 -11.04 8.46 -9.10
C VAL A 123 -10.91 7.01 -9.54
N MET A 124 -9.98 6.28 -8.96
CA MET A 124 -9.77 4.86 -9.27
C MET A 124 -10.93 3.99 -8.81
N TRP A 125 -11.54 4.33 -7.66
CA TRP A 125 -12.74 3.64 -7.19
C TRP A 125 -13.88 3.73 -8.22
N ASP A 126 -14.21 4.94 -8.66
CA ASP A 126 -15.28 5.17 -9.63
C ASP A 126 -14.95 4.52 -10.99
N TRP A 127 -13.72 4.75 -11.47
CA TRP A 127 -13.27 4.21 -12.77
C TRP A 127 -13.27 2.68 -12.82
N LEU A 128 -12.82 2.01 -11.77
CA LEU A 128 -12.79 0.54 -11.68
C LEU A 128 -14.21 -0.04 -11.56
N ASN A 129 -15.09 0.61 -10.76
CA ASN A 129 -16.47 0.18 -10.64
C ASN A 129 -17.23 0.28 -11.98
N ASP A 130 -16.98 1.32 -12.77
CA ASP A 130 -17.56 1.46 -14.11
C ASP A 130 -17.13 0.35 -15.09
N LYS A 131 -16.02 -0.33 -14.81
CA LYS A 131 -15.48 -1.43 -15.62
C LYS A 131 -15.85 -2.82 -15.09
N LEU A 132 -16.58 -2.91 -13.98
CA LEU A 132 -16.97 -4.20 -13.42
C LEU A 132 -17.86 -5.00 -14.38
N PRO A 133 -17.68 -6.33 -14.45
CA PRO A 133 -18.56 -7.18 -15.24
C PRO A 133 -19.98 -7.21 -14.66
N VAL A 134 -20.97 -7.17 -15.54
CA VAL A 134 -22.41 -7.14 -15.16
C VAL A 134 -22.91 -8.43 -14.49
N ASP A 135 -22.15 -9.51 -14.61
CA ASP A 135 -22.48 -10.82 -14.04
C ASP A 135 -22.04 -11.01 -12.59
N ASN A 136 -21.51 -9.95 -11.96
CA ASN A 136 -20.96 -9.95 -10.60
C ASN A 136 -19.83 -10.99 -10.38
N SER A 137 -19.14 -11.39 -11.43
CA SER A 137 -18.01 -12.31 -11.34
C SER A 137 -16.76 -11.69 -10.68
N VAL A 138 -16.76 -10.36 -10.45
CA VAL A 138 -15.75 -9.60 -9.73
C VAL A 138 -16.42 -8.62 -8.77
N ILE A 139 -15.88 -8.51 -7.57
CA ILE A 139 -16.30 -7.56 -6.53
C ILE A 139 -15.09 -6.75 -6.11
N ILE A 140 -15.28 -5.44 -5.92
CA ILE A 140 -14.27 -4.54 -5.33
C ILE A 140 -14.75 -4.13 -3.94
N GLU A 141 -13.84 -4.14 -2.98
CA GLU A 141 -14.05 -3.63 -1.61
C GLU A 141 -12.97 -2.58 -1.31
N ASP A 142 -13.38 -1.42 -0.79
CA ASP A 142 -12.45 -0.42 -0.24
C ASP A 142 -12.16 -0.74 1.23
N LEU A 143 -10.92 -1.16 1.50
CA LEU A 143 -10.43 -1.44 2.84
C LEU A 143 -9.68 -0.24 3.44
N SER A 144 -9.45 0.84 2.68
CA SER A 144 -8.64 2.00 3.12
C SER A 144 -9.01 2.52 4.50
N PRO A 145 -10.32 2.66 4.86
CA PRO A 145 -10.70 3.16 6.19
C PRO A 145 -10.34 2.24 7.37
N LYS A 146 -9.96 0.98 7.08
CA LYS A 146 -9.68 -0.05 8.09
C LYS A 146 -8.21 -0.43 8.16
N MET A 147 -7.36 0.20 7.32
CA MET A 147 -5.97 -0.20 7.15
C MET A 147 -5.02 0.92 7.56
N SER A 148 -3.88 0.53 8.14
CA SER A 148 -2.69 1.37 8.19
C SER A 148 -1.58 0.73 7.39
N ILE A 149 -0.78 1.54 6.71
CA ILE A 149 0.35 1.08 5.93
C ILE A 149 1.62 1.75 6.46
N ILE A 150 2.59 0.92 6.86
CA ILE A 150 3.90 1.36 7.32
C ILE A 150 4.95 0.87 6.32
N ALA A 151 5.74 1.78 5.77
CA ALA A 151 6.88 1.42 4.94
C ALA A 151 8.16 1.43 5.77
N LEU A 152 8.89 0.30 5.81
CA LEU A 152 10.21 0.15 6.42
C LEU A 152 11.24 -0.04 5.31
N GLN A 153 12.08 0.96 5.06
CA GLN A 153 12.92 1.07 3.87
C GLN A 153 14.39 1.29 4.25
N GLY A 154 15.31 0.79 3.43
CA GLY A 154 16.75 0.99 3.58
C GLY A 154 17.54 -0.31 3.77
N PRO A 155 18.89 -0.28 3.66
CA PRO A 155 19.74 -1.48 3.67
C PRO A 155 19.70 -2.29 4.97
N LYS A 156 19.21 -1.71 6.08
CA LYS A 156 19.06 -2.42 7.37
C LYS A 156 17.60 -2.81 7.66
N SER A 157 16.67 -2.57 6.76
CA SER A 157 15.24 -2.86 6.95
C SER A 157 14.97 -4.35 7.25
N GLU A 158 15.64 -5.27 6.54
CA GLU A 158 15.50 -6.71 6.78
C GLU A 158 15.92 -7.11 8.21
N LYS A 159 17.05 -6.57 8.69
CA LYS A 159 17.52 -6.86 10.03
C LYS A 159 16.55 -6.34 11.09
N LEU A 160 16.01 -5.14 10.90
CA LEU A 160 15.03 -4.55 11.82
C LEU A 160 13.71 -5.34 11.78
N LEU A 161 13.17 -5.63 10.60
CA LEU A 161 11.98 -6.44 10.46
C LEU A 161 12.12 -7.78 11.19
N THR A 162 13.22 -8.49 10.95
CA THR A 162 13.51 -9.78 11.58
C THR A 162 13.58 -9.67 13.11
N SER A 163 14.12 -8.58 13.65
CA SER A 163 14.22 -8.38 15.10
C SER A 163 12.87 -8.14 15.78
N VAL A 164 11.88 -7.63 15.05
CA VAL A 164 10.56 -7.28 15.58
C VAL A 164 9.53 -8.38 15.30
N LEU A 165 9.50 -8.89 14.07
CA LEU A 165 8.45 -9.81 13.59
C LEU A 165 8.93 -11.25 13.41
N GLY A 166 10.22 -11.54 13.62
CA GLY A 166 10.80 -12.85 13.35
C GLY A 166 11.21 -13.03 11.88
N LYS A 167 12.06 -14.03 11.66
CA LYS A 167 12.64 -14.31 10.33
C LYS A 167 11.62 -14.92 9.36
N GLU A 168 10.60 -15.56 9.88
CA GLU A 168 9.51 -16.19 9.13
C GLU A 168 8.63 -15.16 8.39
N ASN A 169 8.66 -13.91 8.79
CA ASN A 169 7.91 -12.81 8.16
C ASN A 169 8.72 -12.05 7.10
N HIS A 170 9.89 -12.56 6.73
CA HIS A 170 10.69 -12.03 5.64
C HIS A 170 10.12 -12.44 4.27
N VAL A 171 9.91 -11.46 3.39
CA VAL A 171 9.50 -11.67 2.00
C VAL A 171 10.54 -11.08 1.05
N GLY A 172 10.77 -11.72 -0.09
CA GLY A 172 11.63 -11.21 -1.13
C GLY A 172 11.01 -10.04 -1.90
N ARG A 173 11.81 -9.38 -2.72
CA ARG A 173 11.34 -8.27 -3.58
C ARG A 173 10.18 -8.70 -4.48
N PHE A 174 9.13 -7.89 -4.53
CA PHE A 174 7.87 -8.18 -5.21
C PHE A 174 7.23 -9.51 -4.79
N ARG A 175 7.35 -9.84 -3.50
CA ARG A 175 6.63 -10.93 -2.84
C ARG A 175 5.69 -10.37 -1.81
N TRP A 176 4.66 -11.15 -1.52
CA TRP A 176 3.60 -10.86 -0.58
C TRP A 176 3.41 -12.04 0.37
N GLN A 177 3.05 -11.76 1.60
CA GLN A 177 2.72 -12.76 2.61
C GLN A 177 1.74 -12.18 3.63
N GLN A 178 0.76 -12.99 4.03
CA GLN A 178 -0.07 -12.66 5.20
C GLN A 178 0.76 -12.80 6.47
N ILE A 179 0.54 -11.90 7.43
CA ILE A 179 1.21 -11.92 8.73
C ILE A 179 0.20 -11.81 9.87
N MET A 180 0.59 -12.33 11.03
CA MET A 180 -0.10 -12.11 12.29
C MET A 180 0.92 -11.72 13.35
N ILE A 181 0.73 -10.55 13.97
CA ILE A 181 1.61 -10.04 15.01
C ILE A 181 1.09 -10.51 16.37
N ASN A 182 1.68 -11.60 16.88
CA ASN A 182 1.43 -12.10 18.23
C ASN A 182 2.43 -11.45 19.22
N PRO A 183 2.00 -11.04 20.44
CA PRO A 183 0.70 -11.29 21.08
C PRO A 183 -0.37 -10.21 20.83
N LEU A 184 -0.14 -9.24 19.94
CA LEU A 184 -1.06 -8.12 19.74
C LEU A 184 -2.37 -8.53 19.04
N GLY A 185 -2.43 -9.74 18.43
CA GLY A 185 -3.58 -10.20 17.68
C GLY A 185 -3.85 -9.42 16.39
N VAL A 186 -2.91 -8.56 15.97
CA VAL A 186 -3.03 -7.75 14.75
C VAL A 186 -2.73 -8.63 13.54
N SER A 187 -3.65 -8.67 12.60
CA SER A 187 -3.46 -9.34 11.31
C SER A 187 -3.25 -8.31 10.19
N GLY A 188 -2.62 -8.75 9.12
CA GLY A 188 -2.35 -7.93 7.95
C GLY A 188 -1.50 -8.68 6.95
N TRP A 189 -0.76 -7.95 6.15
CA TRP A 189 0.20 -8.52 5.21
C TRP A 189 1.46 -7.69 5.11
N ILE A 190 2.49 -8.32 4.60
CA ILE A 190 3.77 -7.71 4.29
C ILE A 190 4.09 -7.93 2.81
N GLN A 191 4.61 -6.91 2.17
CA GLN A 191 5.11 -7.01 0.81
C GLN A 191 6.51 -6.39 0.70
N GLY A 192 7.35 -7.00 -0.14
CA GLY A 192 8.73 -6.53 -0.41
C GLY A 192 8.73 -5.46 -1.49
N THR A 193 8.11 -4.33 -1.20
CA THR A 193 7.90 -3.18 -2.08
C THR A 193 8.24 -1.88 -1.37
N GLY A 194 8.17 -0.75 -2.06
CA GLY A 194 8.39 0.60 -1.55
C GLY A 194 8.77 1.60 -2.63
N TYR A 195 8.80 2.88 -2.27
CA TYR A 195 9.04 4.02 -3.18
C TYR A 195 10.44 4.64 -3.06
N THR A 196 11.28 4.17 -2.12
CA THR A 196 12.58 4.81 -1.84
C THR A 196 13.70 4.44 -2.81
N GLY A 197 13.51 3.38 -3.59
CA GLY A 197 14.56 2.78 -4.41
C GLY A 197 15.54 1.90 -3.62
N GLU A 198 15.43 1.90 -2.29
CA GLU A 198 16.16 0.98 -1.40
C GLU A 198 15.39 -0.35 -1.25
N SER A 199 16.05 -1.35 -0.71
CA SER A 199 15.37 -2.55 -0.23
C SER A 199 14.47 -2.21 0.96
N GLY A 200 13.29 -2.84 1.02
CA GLY A 200 12.38 -2.56 2.12
C GLY A 200 11.07 -3.34 2.01
N TYR A 201 10.19 -2.99 2.92
CA TYR A 201 8.90 -3.65 3.12
C TYR A 201 7.80 -2.63 3.32
N GLU A 202 6.61 -2.98 2.89
CA GLU A 202 5.36 -2.29 3.26
C GLU A 202 4.51 -3.27 4.05
N LEU A 203 4.10 -2.84 5.24
CA LEU A 203 3.26 -3.60 6.15
C LEU A 203 1.88 -2.95 6.16
N SER A 204 0.87 -3.68 5.70
CA SER A 204 -0.52 -3.24 5.74
C SER A 204 -1.21 -3.97 6.87
N LEU A 205 -1.64 -3.22 7.88
CA LEU A 205 -2.17 -3.74 9.13
C LEU A 205 -3.64 -3.37 9.28
N ILE A 206 -4.46 -4.34 9.68
CA ILE A 206 -5.87 -4.10 9.97
C ILE A 206 -5.96 -3.46 11.35
N HIS A 207 -6.60 -2.28 11.42
CA HIS A 207 -6.92 -1.66 12.70
C HIS A 207 -7.95 -2.50 13.46
N ILE A 208 -7.67 -2.69 14.71
CA ILE A 208 -8.61 -3.26 15.65
C ILE A 208 -9.29 -2.14 16.41
#